data_8e14c31e0e43d5dead9a55f421a9ce64
#
_entry.id   8e14c31e0e43d5dead9a55f421a9ce64
#
_cell.length_a   1.000
_cell.length_b   1.000
_cell.length_c   1.000
_cell.angle_alpha   90.00
_cell.angle_beta   90.00
_cell.angle_gamma   90.00
#
_symmetry.space_group_name_H-M   'P 1'
#
loop_
_entity.id
_entity.type
_entity.pdbx_description
1 polymer ?
#
loop_
_entity_poly.entity_id
_entity_poly.type
_entity_poly.pdbx_seq_one_letter_code
_entity_poly.pdbx_strand_id
1 'polypeptide(L)'
;MPQDCPKDGPDAGQYVGKGVAAEEDVMKLLSAVNVPQKQFTIRKGWFSDTFQQPLPEKVAFLHCDADWYEAVLLVLETFYPRIPEGGCIVMDDFGYWEGCREAFYAFCCKHDVRPLLERRSIDQAYWFKGRTHNRP
;
A
#
# COMPACT_ATOMS: atom_id res chain seq x y z
N MET A 1 -12.87 -1.75 -7.98
CA MET A 1 -12.15 -3.00 -7.67
C MET A 1 -11.92 -3.77 -8.95
N PRO A 2 -10.72 -4.30 -9.19
CA PRO A 2 -10.47 -5.14 -10.34
C PRO A 2 -11.36 -6.38 -10.27
N GLN A 3 -11.87 -6.79 -11.42
CA GLN A 3 -12.64 -8.02 -11.53
C GLN A 3 -11.68 -9.20 -11.45
N ASP A 4 -12.03 -10.18 -10.61
CA ASP A 4 -11.49 -11.56 -10.55
C ASP A 4 -10.03 -11.74 -11.01
N CYS A 5 -9.07 -11.24 -10.24
CA CYS A 5 -7.68 -11.62 -10.42
C CYS A 5 -7.45 -12.99 -9.73
N PRO A 6 -7.08 -14.05 -10.46
CA PRO A 6 -6.84 -15.38 -9.87
C PRO A 6 -5.78 -15.37 -8.76
N LYS A 7 -4.93 -14.34 -8.72
CA LYS A 7 -3.87 -14.18 -7.71
C LYS A 7 -4.38 -13.71 -6.35
N ASP A 8 -5.61 -13.19 -6.29
CA ASP A 8 -6.20 -12.71 -5.04
C ASP A 8 -6.82 -13.83 -4.19
N GLY A 9 -6.81 -15.06 -4.71
CA GLY A 9 -7.36 -16.23 -4.04
C GLY A 9 -8.86 -16.42 -4.28
N PRO A 10 -9.38 -17.60 -3.95
CA PRO A 10 -10.76 -18.00 -4.31
C PRO A 10 -11.85 -17.21 -3.58
N ASP A 11 -11.53 -16.63 -2.44
CA ASP A 11 -12.50 -15.93 -1.59
C ASP A 11 -12.58 -14.41 -1.85
N ALA A 12 -11.67 -13.87 -2.65
CA ALA A 12 -11.56 -12.44 -2.90
C ALA A 12 -12.87 -11.83 -3.46
N GLY A 13 -13.55 -12.53 -4.36
CA GLY A 13 -14.80 -12.08 -4.96
C GLY A 13 -15.92 -11.75 -3.97
N GLN A 14 -15.91 -12.36 -2.77
CA GLN A 14 -16.92 -12.11 -1.73
C GLN A 14 -16.79 -10.73 -1.08
N TYR A 15 -15.65 -10.06 -1.25
CA TYR A 15 -15.34 -8.77 -0.64
C TYR A 15 -15.50 -7.60 -1.60
N VAL A 16 -15.81 -7.87 -2.88
CA VAL A 16 -16.06 -6.82 -3.86
C VAL A 16 -17.21 -5.92 -3.39
N GLY A 17 -16.94 -4.61 -3.30
CA GLY A 17 -17.91 -3.61 -2.83
C GLY A 17 -18.11 -3.55 -1.31
N LYS A 18 -17.37 -4.34 -0.53
CA LYS A 18 -17.33 -4.22 0.94
C LYS A 18 -16.22 -3.26 1.38
N GLY A 19 -16.30 -2.75 2.62
CA GLY A 19 -15.28 -1.84 3.16
C GLY A 19 -15.33 -0.43 2.56
N VAL A 20 -16.50 0.04 2.15
CA VAL A 20 -16.67 1.40 1.60
C VAL A 20 -16.76 2.41 2.75
N ALA A 21 -15.84 3.37 2.79
CA ALA A 21 -15.92 4.54 3.67
C ALA A 21 -16.31 5.79 2.86
N ALA A 22 -17.18 6.62 3.44
CA ALA A 22 -17.51 7.91 2.84
C ALA A 22 -16.39 8.93 3.12
N GLU A 23 -16.15 9.83 2.18
CA GLU A 23 -15.15 10.90 2.35
C GLU A 23 -15.43 11.76 3.58
N GLU A 24 -16.72 12.00 3.87
CA GLU A 24 -17.17 12.74 5.05
C GLU A 24 -16.74 12.08 6.37
N ASP A 25 -16.67 10.75 6.42
CA ASP A 25 -16.24 10.03 7.62
C ASP A 25 -14.73 10.13 7.83
N VAL A 26 -13.95 10.09 6.74
CA VAL A 26 -12.51 10.37 6.77
C VAL A 26 -12.26 11.80 7.25
N MET A 27 -13.01 12.78 6.74
CA MET A 27 -12.90 14.18 7.16
C MET A 27 -13.24 14.39 8.64
N LYS A 28 -14.30 13.73 9.14
CA LYS A 28 -14.65 13.76 10.57
C LYS A 28 -13.52 13.19 11.43
N LEU A 29 -12.93 12.05 11.01
CA LEU A 29 -11.83 11.42 11.73
C LEU A 29 -10.60 12.34 11.80
N LEU A 30 -10.18 12.91 10.67
CA LEU A 30 -9.04 13.83 10.62
C LEU A 30 -9.28 15.08 11.47
N SER A 31 -10.51 15.59 11.49
CA SER A 31 -10.90 16.71 12.35
C SER A 31 -10.85 16.33 13.83
N ALA A 32 -11.33 15.13 14.19
CA ALA A 32 -11.33 14.66 15.58
C ALA A 32 -9.92 14.50 16.15
N VAL A 33 -8.93 14.20 15.32
CA VAL A 33 -7.51 14.11 15.72
C VAL A 33 -6.73 15.41 15.45
N ASN A 34 -7.44 16.50 15.14
CA ASN A 34 -6.89 17.84 14.93
C ASN A 34 -5.81 17.95 13.84
N VAL A 35 -5.93 17.18 12.74
CA VAL A 35 -5.04 17.31 11.58
C VAL A 35 -5.47 18.52 10.74
N PRO A 36 -4.62 19.57 10.60
CA PRO A 36 -4.96 20.73 9.77
C PRO A 36 -5.14 20.36 8.29
N GLN A 37 -6.15 20.93 7.62
CA GLN A 37 -6.46 20.71 6.21
C GLN A 37 -5.25 20.80 5.27
N LYS A 38 -4.33 21.71 5.55
CA LYS A 38 -3.11 21.92 4.76
C LYS A 38 -2.07 20.79 4.86
N GLN A 39 -2.26 19.84 5.77
CA GLN A 39 -1.32 18.74 6.02
C GLN A 39 -1.73 17.43 5.34
N PHE A 40 -2.89 17.38 4.71
CA PHE A 40 -3.34 16.18 4.01
C PHE A 40 -4.02 16.51 2.69
N THR A 41 -4.07 15.51 1.82
CA THR A 41 -4.81 15.55 0.56
C THR A 41 -5.56 14.23 0.41
N ILE A 42 -6.89 14.31 0.27
CA ILE A 42 -7.72 13.14 -0.07
C ILE A 42 -7.88 13.10 -1.59
N ARG A 43 -7.72 11.92 -2.17
CA ARG A 43 -7.94 11.67 -3.59
C ARG A 43 -8.93 10.53 -3.75
N LYS A 44 -10.17 10.88 -3.99
CA LYS A 44 -11.24 9.92 -4.21
C LYS A 44 -11.19 9.38 -5.62
N GLY A 45 -11.19 8.07 -5.77
CA GLY A 45 -11.20 7.39 -7.07
C GLY A 45 -10.31 6.16 -7.10
N TRP A 46 -10.25 5.53 -8.26
CA TRP A 46 -9.35 4.40 -8.48
C TRP A 46 -7.89 4.85 -8.48
N PHE A 47 -6.99 4.03 -8.00
CA PHE A 47 -5.55 4.34 -8.01
C PHE A 47 -5.03 4.62 -9.41
N SER A 48 -5.50 3.87 -10.43
CA SER A 48 -5.17 4.11 -11.83
C SER A 48 -5.44 5.54 -12.28
N ASP A 49 -6.48 6.17 -11.76
CA ASP A 49 -6.89 7.52 -12.13
C ASP A 49 -6.24 8.58 -11.23
N THR A 50 -6.26 8.32 -9.91
CA THR A 50 -5.74 9.29 -8.93
C THR A 50 -4.22 9.41 -8.99
N PHE A 51 -3.50 8.37 -9.40
CA PHE A 51 -2.04 8.41 -9.57
C PHE A 51 -1.58 9.10 -10.86
N GLN A 52 -2.49 9.45 -11.77
CA GLN A 52 -2.19 10.34 -12.90
C GLN A 52 -2.08 11.82 -12.50
N GLN A 53 -2.58 12.17 -11.31
CA GLN A 53 -2.43 13.53 -10.76
C GLN A 53 -1.01 13.75 -10.22
N PRO A 54 -0.57 15.01 -10.03
CA PRO A 54 0.75 15.29 -9.45
C PRO A 54 0.93 14.60 -8.09
N LEU A 55 1.93 13.73 -8.00
CA LEU A 55 2.26 12.99 -6.79
C LEU A 55 3.42 13.66 -6.03
N PRO A 56 3.57 13.39 -4.71
CA PRO A 56 4.71 13.88 -3.95
C PRO A 56 6.03 13.35 -4.57
N GLU A 57 7.04 14.20 -4.63
CA GLU A 57 8.37 13.81 -5.14
C GLU A 57 9.06 12.81 -4.22
N LYS A 58 8.85 12.94 -2.90
CA LYS A 58 9.44 12.07 -1.89
C LYS A 58 8.38 11.60 -0.90
N VAL A 59 8.45 10.32 -0.54
CA VAL A 59 7.57 9.65 0.42
C VAL A 59 8.43 8.99 1.49
N ALA A 60 8.42 9.51 2.70
CA ALA A 60 9.20 8.95 3.81
C ALA A 60 8.55 7.70 4.42
N PHE A 61 7.23 7.60 4.33
CA PHE A 61 6.43 6.51 4.86
C PHE A 61 5.30 6.17 3.89
N LEU A 62 5.23 4.93 3.48
CA LEU A 62 4.15 4.38 2.66
C LEU A 62 3.41 3.31 3.47
N HIS A 63 2.11 3.50 3.70
CA HIS A 63 1.22 2.46 4.18
C HIS A 63 0.37 1.99 3.01
N CYS A 64 0.65 0.80 2.52
CA CYS A 64 -0.08 0.15 1.43
C CYS A 64 -1.17 -0.73 2.01
N ASP A 65 -2.39 -0.23 1.96
CA ASP A 65 -3.64 -0.86 2.35
C ASP A 65 -4.52 -0.91 1.10
N ALA A 66 -4.25 -1.89 0.25
CA ALA A 66 -4.79 -1.97 -1.11
C ALA A 66 -5.31 -3.37 -1.47
N ASP A 67 -5.25 -4.31 -0.54
CA ASP A 67 -5.79 -5.67 -0.58
C ASP A 67 -5.29 -6.52 -1.77
N TRP A 68 -5.62 -6.08 -2.98
CA TRP A 68 -5.62 -6.86 -4.21
C TRP A 68 -4.30 -6.77 -4.98
N TYR A 69 -3.96 -7.84 -5.70
CA TYR A 69 -2.71 -7.96 -6.46
C TYR A 69 -2.40 -6.75 -7.35
N GLU A 70 -3.35 -6.37 -8.20
CA GLU A 70 -3.12 -5.27 -9.17
C GLU A 70 -2.98 -3.92 -8.47
N ALA A 71 -3.80 -3.68 -7.43
CA ALA A 71 -3.76 -2.45 -6.67
C ALA A 71 -2.45 -2.31 -5.89
N VAL A 72 -2.05 -3.36 -5.17
CA VAL A 72 -0.79 -3.39 -4.43
C VAL A 72 0.41 -3.23 -5.35
N LEU A 73 0.43 -3.95 -6.48
CA LEU A 73 1.52 -3.83 -7.47
C LEU A 73 1.61 -2.40 -8.01
N LEU A 74 0.47 -1.78 -8.36
CA LEU A 74 0.43 -0.40 -8.84
C LEU A 74 0.94 0.59 -7.78
N VAL A 75 0.56 0.42 -6.50
CA VAL A 75 1.05 1.25 -5.40
C VAL A 75 2.57 1.13 -5.28
N LEU A 76 3.11 -0.08 -5.25
CA LEU A 76 4.56 -0.30 -5.13
C LEU A 76 5.32 0.27 -6.33
N GLU A 77 4.88 0.02 -7.57
CA GLU A 77 5.50 0.54 -8.79
C GLU A 77 5.51 2.08 -8.81
N THR A 78 4.44 2.70 -8.32
CA THR A 78 4.27 4.15 -8.33
C THR A 78 5.12 4.83 -7.26
N PHE A 79 5.11 4.30 -6.03
CA PHE A 79 5.67 5.02 -4.89
C PHE A 79 7.06 4.55 -4.47
N TYR A 80 7.44 3.30 -4.71
CA TYR A 80 8.77 2.82 -4.33
C TYR A 80 9.93 3.66 -4.89
N PRO A 81 9.92 4.12 -6.16
CA PRO A 81 10.97 5.01 -6.66
C PRO A 81 11.05 6.35 -5.93
N ARG A 82 9.96 6.78 -5.31
CA ARG A 82 9.85 8.05 -4.57
C ARG A 82 10.24 7.93 -3.10
N ILE A 83 10.43 6.71 -2.61
CA ILE A 83 10.84 6.47 -1.22
C ILE A 83 12.37 6.56 -1.15
N PRO A 84 12.93 7.45 -0.31
CA PRO A 84 14.38 7.53 -0.11
C PRO A 84 14.90 6.31 0.65
N GLU A 85 16.22 6.10 0.62
CA GLU A 85 16.87 5.12 1.50
C GLU A 85 16.51 5.41 2.97
N GLY A 86 16.18 4.36 3.72
CA GLY A 86 15.70 4.46 5.09
C GLY A 86 14.21 4.79 5.23
N GLY A 87 13.50 5.08 4.14
CA GLY A 87 12.05 5.25 4.17
C GLY A 87 11.33 3.93 4.47
N CYS A 88 10.22 4.01 5.21
CA CYS A 88 9.48 2.85 5.69
C CYS A 88 8.31 2.52 4.76
N ILE A 89 8.14 1.24 4.46
CA ILE A 89 7.01 0.72 3.70
C ILE A 89 6.30 -0.33 4.55
N VAL A 90 4.99 -0.17 4.71
CA VAL A 90 4.09 -1.11 5.39
C VAL A 90 3.13 -1.70 4.37
N MET A 91 2.97 -3.01 4.41
CA MET A 91 1.96 -3.78 3.70
C MET A 91 0.92 -4.23 4.72
N ASP A 92 -0.30 -3.71 4.63
CA ASP A 92 -1.32 -3.98 5.65
C ASP A 92 -1.78 -5.44 5.61
N ASP A 93 -2.08 -5.94 4.44
CA ASP A 93 -2.70 -7.24 4.23
C ASP A 93 -1.74 -8.35 3.79
N PHE A 94 -0.46 -8.20 4.07
CA PHE A 94 0.58 -9.15 3.65
C PHE A 94 0.31 -10.58 4.17
N GLY A 95 -0.24 -10.70 5.36
CA GLY A 95 -0.60 -11.98 5.97
C GLY A 95 -2.01 -12.47 5.63
N TYR A 96 -2.87 -11.57 5.20
CA TYR A 96 -4.28 -11.85 5.00
C TYR A 96 -4.61 -12.24 3.54
N TRP A 97 -4.23 -11.39 2.56
CA TRP A 97 -4.53 -11.63 1.15
C TRP A 97 -3.35 -12.24 0.38
N GLU A 98 -3.62 -13.30 -0.37
CA GLU A 98 -2.62 -13.93 -1.24
C GLU A 98 -2.16 -12.96 -2.32
N GLY A 99 -3.07 -12.19 -2.92
CA GLY A 99 -2.76 -11.20 -3.93
C GLY A 99 -1.81 -10.11 -3.45
N CYS A 100 -1.93 -9.67 -2.21
CA CYS A 100 -1.00 -8.72 -1.60
C CYS A 100 0.43 -9.29 -1.56
N ARG A 101 0.60 -10.55 -1.13
CA ARG A 101 1.92 -11.23 -1.10
C ARG A 101 2.47 -11.47 -2.50
N GLU A 102 1.63 -11.94 -3.41
CA GLU A 102 2.01 -12.19 -4.80
C GLU A 102 2.51 -10.91 -5.48
N ALA A 103 1.81 -9.78 -5.26
CA ALA A 103 2.21 -8.48 -5.79
C ALA A 103 3.57 -8.04 -5.24
N PHE A 104 3.79 -8.20 -3.93
CA PHE A 104 5.06 -7.90 -3.30
C PHE A 104 6.20 -8.74 -3.89
N TYR A 105 6.04 -10.05 -4.01
CA TYR A 105 7.09 -10.90 -4.57
C TYR A 105 7.32 -10.62 -6.05
N ALA A 106 6.28 -10.39 -6.83
CA ALA A 106 6.40 -10.00 -8.24
C ALA A 106 7.18 -8.68 -8.39
N PHE A 107 6.87 -7.69 -7.57
CA PHE A 107 7.59 -6.42 -7.50
C PHE A 107 9.07 -6.63 -7.14
N CYS A 108 9.35 -7.38 -6.09
CA CYS A 108 10.72 -7.65 -5.65
C CYS A 108 11.55 -8.36 -6.72
N CYS A 109 10.98 -9.36 -7.39
CA CYS A 109 11.64 -10.06 -8.48
C CYS A 109 11.92 -9.15 -9.69
N LYS A 110 10.94 -8.33 -10.08
CA LYS A 110 11.05 -7.43 -11.24
C LYS A 110 12.12 -6.37 -11.05
N HIS A 111 12.25 -5.83 -9.84
CA HIS A 111 13.15 -4.70 -9.53
C HIS A 111 14.43 -5.09 -8.79
N ASP A 112 14.71 -6.39 -8.66
CA ASP A 112 15.82 -6.95 -7.85
C ASP A 112 15.89 -6.36 -6.42
N VAL A 113 14.73 -6.15 -5.82
CA VAL A 113 14.60 -5.65 -4.44
C VAL A 113 14.65 -6.83 -3.48
N ARG A 114 15.52 -6.76 -2.48
CA ARG A 114 15.70 -7.82 -1.47
C ARG A 114 15.53 -7.25 -0.07
N PRO A 115 14.31 -6.90 0.33
CA PRO A 115 14.09 -6.23 1.60
C PRO A 115 14.24 -7.19 2.78
N LEU A 116 14.74 -6.68 3.89
CA LEU A 116 14.60 -7.35 5.17
C LEU A 116 13.18 -7.10 5.67
N LEU A 117 12.29 -8.07 5.41
CA LEU A 117 10.90 -7.97 5.80
C LEU A 117 10.72 -8.32 7.28
N GLU A 118 10.09 -7.43 8.02
CA GLU A 118 9.71 -7.62 9.42
C GLU A 118 8.18 -7.72 9.56
N ARG A 119 7.72 -8.47 10.56
CA ARG A 119 6.28 -8.61 10.84
C ARG A 119 5.88 -7.68 11.97
N ARG A 120 4.84 -6.87 11.75
CA ARG A 120 4.22 -6.04 12.79
C ARG A 120 3.13 -6.81 13.53
N SER A 121 2.38 -7.63 12.78
CA SER A 121 1.29 -8.47 13.28
C SER A 121 1.20 -9.75 12.43
N ILE A 122 0.13 -10.51 12.60
CA ILE A 122 -0.17 -11.67 11.76
C ILE A 122 -0.44 -11.25 10.31
N ASP A 123 -1.03 -10.06 10.09
CA ASP A 123 -1.42 -9.55 8.79
C ASP A 123 -0.39 -8.59 8.21
N GLN A 124 0.20 -7.71 9.03
CA GLN A 124 1.06 -6.64 8.59
C GLN A 124 2.53 -7.04 8.50
N ALA A 125 3.17 -6.59 7.43
CA ALA A 125 4.62 -6.65 7.26
C ALA A 125 5.18 -5.29 6.85
N TYR A 126 6.44 -5.02 7.19
CA TYR A 126 7.10 -3.77 6.84
C TYR A 126 8.59 -3.97 6.58
N TRP A 127 9.19 -3.01 5.89
CA TRP A 127 10.64 -2.93 5.73
C TRP A 127 11.10 -1.49 5.54
N PHE A 128 12.39 -1.28 5.69
CA PHE A 128 13.02 -0.01 5.36
C PHE A 128 13.78 -0.15 4.03
N LYS A 129 13.55 0.77 3.11
CA LYS A 129 14.25 0.78 1.82
C LYS A 129 15.77 0.82 2.04
N GLY A 130 16.49 -0.02 1.28
CA GLY A 130 17.95 -0.17 1.39
C GLY A 130 18.42 -1.09 2.50
N ARG A 131 17.58 -1.43 3.48
CA ARG A 131 17.96 -2.36 4.55
C ARG A 131 17.74 -3.81 4.10
N THR A 132 18.84 -4.54 3.92
CA THR A 132 18.83 -5.94 3.44
C THR A 132 19.27 -6.95 4.52
N HIS A 133 19.76 -6.49 5.66
CA HIS A 133 20.23 -7.33 6.78
C HIS A 133 20.25 -6.56 8.11
N ASN A 134 20.33 -7.30 9.23
CA ASN A 134 20.41 -6.73 10.58
C ASN A 134 21.86 -6.51 11.08
N ARG A 135 22.85 -6.59 10.20
CA ARG A 135 24.23 -6.28 10.57
C ARG A 135 24.48 -4.79 10.47
N PRO A 136 25.23 -4.21 11.41
CA PRO A 136 25.65 -2.80 11.32
C PRO A 136 26.53 -2.55 10.09
#